data_bb5bbedbefe9bdc6432b3363f10084c3
#
_entry.id   bb5bbedbefe9bdc6432b3363f10084c3
#
_cell.length_a   1.000
_cell.length_b   1.000
_cell.length_c   1.000
_cell.angle_alpha   90.00
_cell.angle_beta   90.00
_cell.angle_gamma   90.00
#
_symmetry.space_group_name_H-M   'P 1'
#
loop_
_entity.id
_entity.type
_entity.pdbx_description
1 polymer ?
#
loop_
_entity_poly.entity_id
_entity_poly.type
_entity_poly.pdbx_seq_one_letter_code
_entity_poly.pdbx_strand_id
1 'polypeptide(L)'
;MKNKIIELLQSSLAKLEISGVDIYVETPKNNDNGDFSSNIAMQLTRVLKKNPRVIAEEIISNIPEDESIEKIEIAGPGFINFYVKKSSLGSVISKILTDNEKYGENNVGQGKKVLLEYVSANPTGTLHVGHARNAAYSDSLARIMKKSGYDLSREYYINDAGNQINNLVISAIVRYKQALGLEAELPEDAYHGEDIKVLGQKLKDEFGDSLLEREDLESFIRDYAVAYEMENIKKDLGDFGVEYDVYFSEKSLYENGLVDKAL
;
A
#
# COMPACT_ATOMS: atom_id res chain seq x y z
N MET A 1 -14.20 9.89 18.25
CA MET A 1 -15.36 9.66 19.15
C MET A 1 -15.38 8.24 19.73
N LYS A 2 -15.27 7.18 18.93
CA LYS A 2 -15.25 5.79 19.47
C LYS A 2 -14.21 5.58 20.58
N ASN A 3 -12.96 5.99 20.40
CA ASN A 3 -11.90 5.88 21.41
C ASN A 3 -12.22 6.68 22.68
N LYS A 4 -12.85 7.84 22.53
CA LYS A 4 -13.30 8.64 23.68
C LYS A 4 -14.33 7.92 24.54
N ILE A 5 -15.31 7.25 23.91
CA ILE A 5 -16.30 6.45 24.62
C ILE A 5 -15.64 5.26 25.33
N ILE A 6 -14.64 4.62 24.69
CA ILE A 6 -13.86 3.54 25.32
C ILE A 6 -13.14 4.09 26.57
N GLU A 7 -12.51 5.26 26.50
CA GLU A 7 -11.84 5.92 27.64
C GLU A 7 -12.84 6.22 28.78
N LEU A 8 -14.03 6.71 28.45
CA LEU A 8 -15.08 6.99 29.43
C LEU A 8 -15.55 5.70 30.13
N LEU A 9 -15.75 4.63 29.38
CA LEU A 9 -16.09 3.31 29.93
C LEU A 9 -14.96 2.73 30.78
N GLN A 10 -13.70 2.85 30.34
CA GLN A 10 -12.52 2.43 31.11
C GLN A 10 -12.44 3.17 32.45
N SER A 11 -12.68 4.49 32.44
CA SER A 11 -12.70 5.31 33.64
C SER A 11 -13.79 4.90 34.62
N SER A 12 -14.98 4.56 34.10
CA SER A 12 -16.09 4.05 34.91
C SER A 12 -15.77 2.69 35.52
N LEU A 13 -15.25 1.74 34.71
CA LEU A 13 -14.88 0.41 35.17
C LEU A 13 -13.76 0.46 36.24
N ALA A 14 -12.81 1.38 36.08
CA ALA A 14 -11.75 1.58 37.07
C ALA A 14 -12.31 2.03 38.43
N LYS A 15 -13.30 2.94 38.43
CA LYS A 15 -14.00 3.34 39.67
C LYS A 15 -14.77 2.21 40.35
N LEU A 16 -15.21 1.24 39.56
CA LEU A 16 -15.88 0.03 40.03
C LEU A 16 -14.91 -1.12 40.36
N GLU A 17 -13.61 -0.86 40.32
CA GLU A 17 -12.52 -1.84 40.55
C GLU A 17 -12.57 -3.04 39.60
N ILE A 18 -13.10 -2.83 38.38
CA ILE A 18 -13.20 -3.85 37.34
C ILE A 18 -12.06 -3.66 36.33
N SER A 19 -11.25 -4.70 36.15
CA SER A 19 -10.10 -4.69 35.22
C SER A 19 -10.06 -5.96 34.37
N GLY A 20 -9.26 -5.96 33.30
CA GLY A 20 -9.01 -7.14 32.45
C GLY A 20 -10.19 -7.48 31.53
N VAL A 21 -11.00 -6.50 31.15
CA VAL A 21 -12.13 -6.68 30.24
C VAL A 21 -11.94 -5.87 28.98
N ASP A 22 -12.10 -6.50 27.83
CA ASP A 22 -12.05 -5.82 26.54
C ASP A 22 -13.34 -5.05 26.29
N ILE A 23 -13.22 -3.73 26.11
CA ILE A 23 -14.37 -2.86 25.86
C ILE A 23 -14.61 -2.78 24.35
N TYR A 24 -15.74 -3.30 23.94
CA TYR A 24 -16.18 -3.21 22.55
C TYR A 24 -17.25 -2.12 22.39
N VAL A 25 -17.01 -1.19 21.44
CA VAL A 25 -17.94 -0.13 21.07
C VAL A 25 -18.19 -0.21 19.57
N GLU A 26 -19.44 -0.24 19.17
CA GLU A 26 -19.87 -0.33 17.76
C GLU A 26 -20.83 0.81 17.39
N THR A 27 -20.99 1.05 16.09
CA THR A 27 -22.06 1.89 15.57
C THR A 27 -23.28 1.02 15.36
N PRO A 28 -24.44 1.29 16.02
CA PRO A 28 -25.65 0.50 15.86
C PRO A 28 -26.15 0.52 14.42
N LYS A 29 -26.77 -0.57 13.98
CA LYS A 29 -27.40 -0.63 12.64
C LYS A 29 -28.65 0.26 12.54
N ASN A 30 -29.36 0.46 13.66
CA ASN A 30 -30.52 1.35 13.76
C ASN A 30 -30.10 2.61 14.53
N ASN A 31 -30.29 3.77 13.89
CA ASN A 31 -29.97 5.08 14.46
C ASN A 31 -30.77 5.43 15.72
N ASP A 32 -31.93 4.78 15.95
CA ASP A 32 -32.71 4.95 17.19
C ASP A 32 -31.95 4.46 18.43
N ASN A 33 -30.95 3.61 18.25
CA ASN A 33 -30.10 3.09 19.32
C ASN A 33 -28.86 3.95 19.60
N GLY A 34 -28.86 5.21 19.19
CA GLY A 34 -27.75 6.15 19.38
C GLY A 34 -26.66 6.06 18.31
N ASP A 35 -25.63 6.86 18.46
CA ASP A 35 -24.47 6.93 17.54
C ASP A 35 -23.47 5.79 17.82
N PHE A 36 -23.37 5.37 19.09
CA PHE A 36 -22.49 4.28 19.51
C PHE A 36 -23.17 3.42 20.56
N SER A 37 -22.82 2.13 20.60
CA SER A 37 -23.35 1.17 21.57
C SER A 37 -22.25 0.26 22.12
N SER A 38 -22.39 -0.13 23.39
CA SER A 38 -21.50 -1.10 24.02
C SER A 38 -22.31 -2.20 24.73
N ASN A 39 -21.84 -3.44 24.62
CA ASN A 39 -22.40 -4.60 25.29
C ASN A 39 -21.65 -4.97 26.59
N ILE A 40 -20.81 -4.07 27.11
CA ILE A 40 -19.92 -4.33 28.24
C ILE A 40 -20.65 -4.83 29.48
N ALA A 41 -21.83 -4.30 29.79
CA ALA A 41 -22.62 -4.74 30.93
C ALA A 41 -23.07 -6.21 30.82
N MET A 42 -23.38 -6.68 29.61
CA MET A 42 -23.73 -8.09 29.37
C MET A 42 -22.50 -9.00 29.50
N GLN A 43 -21.32 -8.56 29.06
CA GLN A 43 -20.07 -9.31 29.23
C GLN A 43 -19.76 -9.53 30.73
N LEU A 44 -19.98 -8.50 31.56
CA LEU A 44 -19.70 -8.50 32.99
C LEU A 44 -20.69 -9.34 33.82
N THR A 45 -21.81 -9.78 33.26
CA THR A 45 -22.83 -10.57 33.95
C THR A 45 -22.26 -11.83 34.61
N ARG A 46 -21.36 -12.53 33.94
CA ARG A 46 -20.74 -13.76 34.45
C ARG A 46 -19.76 -13.48 35.60
N VAL A 47 -19.12 -12.35 35.60
CA VAL A 47 -18.11 -11.96 36.59
C VAL A 47 -18.79 -11.41 37.84
N LEU A 48 -19.74 -10.49 37.64
CA LEU A 48 -20.42 -9.78 38.76
C LEU A 48 -21.64 -10.52 39.28
N LYS A 49 -22.16 -11.53 38.57
CA LYS A 49 -23.34 -12.31 38.92
C LYS A 49 -24.58 -11.44 39.20
N LYS A 50 -24.71 -10.32 38.50
CA LYS A 50 -25.79 -9.34 38.58
C LYS A 50 -26.57 -9.29 37.28
N ASN A 51 -27.79 -8.74 37.33
CA ASN A 51 -28.56 -8.46 36.11
C ASN A 51 -27.81 -7.44 35.21
N PRO A 52 -27.71 -7.66 33.91
CA PRO A 52 -26.94 -6.78 33.02
C PRO A 52 -27.48 -5.35 32.99
N ARG A 53 -28.77 -5.11 33.20
CA ARG A 53 -29.32 -3.75 33.30
C ARG A 53 -28.81 -3.02 34.55
N VAL A 54 -28.73 -3.72 35.69
CA VAL A 54 -28.18 -3.16 36.95
C VAL A 54 -26.71 -2.84 36.78
N ILE A 55 -25.97 -3.72 36.12
CA ILE A 55 -24.54 -3.45 35.79
C ILE A 55 -24.41 -2.21 34.88
N ALA A 56 -25.29 -2.08 33.89
CA ALA A 56 -25.30 -0.92 33.01
C ALA A 56 -25.57 0.38 33.76
N GLU A 57 -26.53 0.37 34.71
CA GLU A 57 -26.84 1.50 35.59
C GLU A 57 -25.63 1.87 36.45
N GLU A 58 -24.94 0.91 37.07
CA GLU A 58 -23.74 1.11 37.86
C GLU A 58 -22.61 1.71 36.99
N ILE A 59 -22.44 1.21 35.78
CA ILE A 59 -21.42 1.75 34.83
C ILE A 59 -21.76 3.21 34.48
N ILE A 60 -22.97 3.49 34.03
CA ILE A 60 -23.41 4.83 33.61
C ILE A 60 -23.27 5.85 34.73
N SER A 61 -23.65 5.50 35.97
CA SER A 61 -23.50 6.43 37.12
C SER A 61 -22.07 6.78 37.48
N ASN A 62 -21.08 6.01 37.01
CA ASN A 62 -19.66 6.23 37.21
C ASN A 62 -18.95 6.80 35.99
N ILE A 63 -19.64 6.96 34.84
CA ILE A 63 -19.08 7.63 33.66
C ILE A 63 -18.88 9.11 34.01
N PRO A 64 -17.68 9.67 33.80
CA PRO A 64 -17.46 11.10 33.96
C PRO A 64 -18.26 11.89 32.91
N GLU A 65 -18.74 13.08 33.31
CA GLU A 65 -19.39 14.00 32.37
C GLU A 65 -18.43 14.39 31.25
N ASP A 66 -18.95 14.40 30.02
CA ASP A 66 -18.19 14.80 28.82
C ASP A 66 -19.08 15.67 27.91
N GLU A 67 -18.56 16.83 27.53
CA GLU A 67 -19.30 17.82 26.74
C GLU A 67 -19.71 17.32 25.36
N SER A 68 -19.06 16.28 24.83
CA SER A 68 -19.37 15.68 23.53
C SER A 68 -20.56 14.72 23.57
N ILE A 69 -20.96 14.25 24.75
CA ILE A 69 -22.06 13.32 24.94
C ILE A 69 -23.34 14.10 25.23
N GLU A 70 -24.39 13.83 24.47
CA GLU A 70 -25.72 14.42 24.70
C GLU A 70 -26.49 13.64 25.76
N LYS A 71 -26.54 12.32 25.63
CA LYS A 71 -27.17 11.41 26.58
C LYS A 71 -26.61 10.00 26.48
N ILE A 72 -26.84 9.22 27.55
CA ILE A 72 -26.53 7.79 27.61
C ILE A 72 -27.81 7.06 28.04
N GLU A 73 -28.17 5.99 27.34
CA GLU A 73 -29.37 5.21 27.61
C GLU A 73 -29.09 3.69 27.68
N ILE A 74 -29.89 2.99 28.47
CA ILE A 74 -29.84 1.52 28.51
C ILE A 74 -30.93 0.96 27.60
N ALA A 75 -30.54 0.15 26.64
CA ALA A 75 -31.43 -0.50 25.70
C ALA A 75 -31.42 -2.02 25.83
N GLY A 76 -32.56 -2.63 25.56
CA GLY A 76 -32.71 -4.08 25.54
C GLY A 76 -32.23 -4.76 26.84
N PRO A 77 -31.46 -5.83 26.75
CA PRO A 77 -30.98 -6.61 27.90
C PRO A 77 -29.83 -5.94 28.68
N GLY A 78 -29.34 -4.75 28.29
CA GLY A 78 -28.25 -4.06 28.98
C GLY A 78 -27.21 -3.47 28.02
N PHE A 79 -27.57 -3.14 26.80
CA PHE A 79 -26.75 -2.31 25.94
C PHE A 79 -26.66 -0.88 26.48
N ILE A 80 -25.48 -0.31 26.45
CA ILE A 80 -25.25 1.10 26.80
C ILE A 80 -25.12 1.88 25.49
N ASN A 81 -26.11 2.71 25.19
CA ASN A 81 -26.18 3.52 23.98
C ASN A 81 -25.76 4.96 24.25
N PHE A 82 -24.89 5.49 23.42
CA PHE A 82 -24.36 6.85 23.52
C PHE A 82 -24.89 7.69 22.36
N TYR A 83 -25.42 8.86 22.67
CA TYR A 83 -25.85 9.90 21.74
C TYR A 83 -24.86 11.06 21.81
N VAL A 84 -24.30 11.42 20.67
CA VAL A 84 -23.25 12.44 20.57
C VAL A 84 -23.86 13.78 20.17
N LYS A 85 -23.42 14.87 20.82
CA LYS A 85 -23.88 16.20 20.43
C LYS A 85 -23.46 16.53 19.00
N LYS A 86 -24.40 17.04 18.19
CA LYS A 86 -24.14 17.45 16.81
C LYS A 86 -23.03 18.50 16.68
N SER A 87 -22.86 19.34 17.69
CA SER A 87 -21.76 20.35 17.74
C SER A 87 -20.36 19.71 17.76
N SER A 88 -20.21 18.50 18.28
CA SER A 88 -18.94 17.78 18.29
C SER A 88 -18.52 17.28 16.91
N LEU A 89 -19.45 17.17 15.95
CA LEU A 89 -19.11 16.89 14.54
C LEU A 89 -18.34 18.05 13.90
N GLY A 90 -18.61 19.29 14.30
CA GLY A 90 -17.85 20.47 13.84
C GLY A 90 -16.38 20.44 14.27
N SER A 91 -16.07 19.86 15.42
CA SER A 91 -14.69 19.74 15.89
C SER A 91 -13.83 18.83 15.01
N VAL A 92 -14.44 17.83 14.35
CA VAL A 92 -13.74 16.95 13.40
C VAL A 92 -13.28 17.75 12.18
N ILE A 93 -14.11 18.66 11.66
CA ILE A 93 -13.73 19.52 10.53
C ILE A 93 -12.56 20.42 10.91
N SER A 94 -12.63 21.06 12.08
CA SER A 94 -11.53 21.89 12.60
C SER A 94 -10.24 21.07 12.75
N LYS A 95 -10.35 19.83 13.24
CA LYS A 95 -9.20 18.92 13.37
C LYS A 95 -8.62 18.56 12.00
N ILE A 96 -9.46 18.21 11.00
CA ILE A 96 -9.01 17.93 9.61
C ILE A 96 -8.24 19.14 9.06
N LEU A 97 -8.78 20.36 9.22
CA LEU A 97 -8.16 21.58 8.74
C LEU A 97 -6.83 21.88 9.45
N THR A 98 -6.71 21.55 10.72
CA THR A 98 -5.49 21.75 11.51
C THR A 98 -4.43 20.71 11.19
N ASP A 99 -4.81 19.44 11.16
CA ASP A 99 -3.89 18.32 10.93
C ASP A 99 -3.50 18.22 9.44
N ASN A 100 -4.35 18.72 8.54
CA ASN A 100 -4.15 18.72 7.09
C ASN A 100 -3.73 17.32 6.58
N GLU A 101 -2.57 17.20 5.95
CA GLU A 101 -2.06 15.93 5.42
C GLU A 101 -1.77 14.89 6.52
N LYS A 102 -1.57 15.32 7.75
CA LYS A 102 -1.35 14.42 8.89
C LYS A 102 -2.64 13.83 9.46
N TYR A 103 -3.80 14.32 9.02
CA TYR A 103 -5.07 13.76 9.49
C TYR A 103 -5.18 12.27 9.17
N GLY A 104 -5.50 11.48 10.18
CA GLY A 104 -5.58 10.02 10.09
C GLY A 104 -4.27 9.27 10.39
N GLU A 105 -3.16 9.97 10.60
CA GLU A 105 -1.92 9.34 11.05
C GLU A 105 -2.09 8.70 12.43
N ASN A 106 -1.44 7.56 12.59
CA ASN A 106 -1.37 6.83 13.86
C ASN A 106 -0.02 6.13 13.97
N ASN A 107 0.26 5.49 15.08
CA ASN A 107 1.53 4.82 15.34
C ASN A 107 1.38 3.30 15.59
N VAL A 108 0.45 2.66 14.90
CA VAL A 108 0.25 1.19 14.99
C VAL A 108 1.51 0.45 14.53
N GLY A 109 2.20 0.97 13.53
CA GLY A 109 3.43 0.39 12.98
C GLY A 109 4.64 0.49 13.90
N GLN A 110 4.66 1.44 14.85
CA GLN A 110 5.75 1.64 15.83
C GLN A 110 7.15 1.74 15.19
N GLY A 111 7.24 2.30 13.98
CA GLY A 111 8.50 2.40 13.24
C GLY A 111 9.07 1.06 12.76
N LYS A 112 8.28 -0.01 12.73
CA LYS A 112 8.74 -1.29 12.18
C LYS A 112 9.11 -1.12 10.72
N LYS A 113 10.30 -1.63 10.35
CA LYS A 113 10.80 -1.61 8.98
C LYS A 113 10.04 -2.63 8.13
N VAL A 114 9.57 -2.18 6.97
CA VAL A 114 8.88 -3.01 5.98
C VAL A 114 9.45 -2.69 4.61
N LEU A 115 9.85 -3.72 3.88
CA LEU A 115 10.14 -3.64 2.46
C LEU A 115 8.90 -4.16 1.72
N LEU A 116 8.35 -3.36 0.83
CA LEU A 116 7.22 -3.72 0.00
C LEU A 116 7.66 -3.70 -1.47
N GLU A 117 7.81 -4.87 -2.05
CA GLU A 117 8.11 -5.08 -3.46
C GLU A 117 6.81 -5.27 -4.23
N TYR A 118 6.64 -4.57 -5.36
CA TYR A 118 5.45 -4.71 -6.19
C TYR A 118 5.68 -4.25 -7.64
N VAL A 119 4.79 -4.66 -8.52
CA VAL A 119 4.86 -4.59 -9.99
C VAL A 119 5.98 -5.45 -10.51
N SER A 120 7.23 -5.03 -10.36
CA SER A 120 8.45 -5.77 -10.74
C SER A 120 8.33 -6.43 -12.11
N ALA A 121 7.75 -5.69 -13.09
CA ALA A 121 7.59 -6.17 -14.46
C ALA A 121 8.96 -6.26 -15.14
N ASN A 122 9.17 -7.30 -15.94
CA ASN A 122 10.39 -7.45 -16.71
C ASN A 122 10.54 -6.30 -17.72
N PRO A 123 11.74 -5.74 -17.88
CA PRO A 123 12.01 -4.63 -18.82
C PRO A 123 12.08 -5.14 -20.27
N THR A 124 10.99 -5.76 -20.74
CA THR A 124 10.91 -6.40 -22.05
C THR A 124 9.71 -5.93 -22.88
N GLY A 125 9.06 -4.85 -22.45
CA GLY A 125 7.94 -4.22 -23.13
C GLY A 125 7.05 -3.40 -22.22
N THR A 126 5.93 -2.92 -22.76
CA THR A 126 5.00 -2.00 -22.09
C THR A 126 4.24 -2.65 -20.95
N LEU A 127 3.87 -1.84 -19.95
CA LEU A 127 3.00 -2.28 -18.87
C LEU A 127 1.58 -2.57 -19.37
N HIS A 128 0.92 -3.53 -18.75
CA HIS A 128 -0.48 -3.88 -19.05
C HIS A 128 -1.38 -3.70 -17.82
N VAL A 129 -2.70 -3.85 -18.02
CA VAL A 129 -3.71 -3.63 -16.98
C VAL A 129 -3.49 -4.45 -15.70
N GLY A 130 -2.88 -5.64 -15.82
CA GLY A 130 -2.51 -6.45 -14.66
C GLY A 130 -1.46 -5.79 -13.78
N HIS A 131 -0.45 -5.15 -14.40
CA HIS A 131 0.58 -4.36 -13.71
C HIS A 131 -0.04 -3.13 -13.06
N ALA A 132 -0.93 -2.41 -13.75
CA ALA A 132 -1.64 -1.24 -13.21
C ALA A 132 -2.48 -1.61 -11.98
N ARG A 133 -3.18 -2.77 -12.00
CA ARG A 133 -3.95 -3.25 -10.85
C ARG A 133 -3.05 -3.55 -9.65
N ASN A 134 -1.92 -4.21 -9.88
CA ASN A 134 -0.95 -4.51 -8.83
C ASN A 134 -0.38 -3.21 -8.25
N ALA A 135 0.01 -2.26 -9.11
CA ALA A 135 0.51 -0.95 -8.73
C ALA A 135 -0.48 -0.18 -7.85
N ALA A 136 -1.75 -0.05 -8.29
CA ALA A 136 -2.78 0.67 -7.55
C ALA A 136 -3.05 0.07 -6.16
N TYR A 137 -3.12 -1.26 -6.08
CA TYR A 137 -3.35 -1.95 -4.80
C TYR A 137 -2.18 -1.77 -3.84
N SER A 138 -0.96 -2.03 -4.33
CA SER A 138 0.23 -2.05 -3.49
C SER A 138 0.67 -0.64 -3.06
N ASP A 139 0.57 0.35 -3.94
CA ASP A 139 0.86 1.75 -3.57
C ASP A 139 -0.16 2.29 -2.57
N SER A 140 -1.45 1.93 -2.72
CA SER A 140 -2.47 2.27 -1.71
C SER A 140 -2.13 1.66 -0.35
N LEU A 141 -1.71 0.39 -0.32
CA LEU A 141 -1.26 -0.27 0.90
C LEU A 141 -0.03 0.43 1.49
N ALA A 142 0.97 0.77 0.65
CA ALA A 142 2.16 1.48 1.07
C ALA A 142 1.84 2.82 1.75
N ARG A 143 0.94 3.61 1.16
CA ARG A 143 0.49 4.90 1.72
C ARG A 143 -0.22 4.73 3.07
N ILE A 144 -1.09 3.72 3.19
CA ILE A 144 -1.78 3.39 4.45
C ILE A 144 -0.76 2.98 5.52
N MET A 145 0.19 2.12 5.19
CA MET A 145 1.22 1.68 6.13
C MET A 145 2.11 2.84 6.59
N LYS A 146 2.57 3.71 5.68
CA LYS A 146 3.33 4.93 6.05
C LYS A 146 2.52 5.81 7.03
N LYS A 147 1.24 6.07 6.75
CA LYS A 147 0.35 6.82 7.65
C LYS A 147 0.09 6.10 8.98
N SER A 148 0.25 4.80 9.01
CA SER A 148 0.12 3.98 10.23
C SER A 148 1.42 3.85 11.04
N GLY A 149 2.46 4.60 10.68
CA GLY A 149 3.71 4.69 11.44
C GLY A 149 4.70 3.55 11.19
N TYR A 150 4.62 2.86 10.04
CA TYR A 150 5.66 1.94 9.59
C TYR A 150 6.80 2.72 8.90
N ASP A 151 8.04 2.26 9.10
CA ASP A 151 9.21 2.66 8.31
C ASP A 151 9.25 1.79 7.04
N LEU A 152 8.54 2.26 6.01
CA LEU A 152 8.30 1.49 4.80
C LEU A 152 9.15 1.98 3.64
N SER A 153 9.84 1.04 2.98
CA SER A 153 10.54 1.21 1.71
C SER A 153 9.80 0.47 0.59
N ARG A 154 9.63 1.14 -0.56
CA ARG A 154 9.01 0.59 -1.77
C ARG A 154 10.09 0.16 -2.73
N GLU A 155 10.06 -1.08 -3.19
CA GLU A 155 11.05 -1.64 -4.09
C GLU A 155 10.43 -2.10 -5.40
N TYR A 156 11.12 -1.78 -6.49
CA TYR A 156 10.91 -2.37 -7.80
C TYR A 156 12.08 -3.30 -8.11
N TYR A 157 11.84 -4.60 -8.22
CA TYR A 157 12.86 -5.57 -8.61
C TYR A 157 12.96 -5.62 -10.13
N ILE A 158 14.15 -5.34 -10.66
CA ILE A 158 14.45 -5.34 -12.09
C ILE A 158 15.04 -6.71 -12.44
N ASN A 159 14.27 -7.52 -13.17
CA ASN A 159 14.78 -8.78 -13.74
C ASN A 159 15.53 -8.47 -15.05
N ASP A 160 16.75 -7.97 -14.92
CA ASP A 160 17.63 -7.57 -16.01
C ASP A 160 18.65 -8.65 -16.41
N ALA A 161 18.40 -9.90 -15.98
CA ALA A 161 19.18 -11.09 -16.31
C ALA A 161 18.31 -12.19 -16.95
N GLY A 162 18.94 -13.21 -17.52
CA GLY A 162 18.26 -14.40 -18.01
C GLY A 162 17.72 -14.35 -19.45
N ASN A 163 16.96 -15.38 -19.82
CA ASN A 163 16.57 -15.63 -21.23
C ASN A 163 15.66 -14.56 -21.82
N GLN A 164 14.81 -13.91 -21.02
CA GLN A 164 13.92 -12.86 -21.54
C GLN A 164 14.71 -11.64 -22.02
N ILE A 165 15.75 -11.28 -21.31
CA ILE A 165 16.64 -10.20 -21.73
C ILE A 165 17.44 -10.60 -22.98
N ASN A 166 17.87 -11.86 -23.09
CA ASN A 166 18.52 -12.34 -24.32
C ASN A 166 17.58 -12.21 -25.53
N ASN A 167 16.30 -12.59 -25.38
CA ASN A 167 15.32 -12.43 -26.45
C ASN A 167 15.05 -10.96 -26.79
N LEU A 168 15.05 -10.06 -25.79
CA LEU A 168 14.95 -8.63 -26.02
C LEU A 168 16.13 -8.13 -26.87
N VAL A 169 17.36 -8.52 -26.53
CA VAL A 169 18.59 -8.12 -27.26
C VAL A 169 18.53 -8.60 -28.70
N ILE A 170 18.20 -9.89 -28.94
CA ILE A 170 18.07 -10.45 -30.30
C ILE A 170 17.02 -9.66 -31.08
N SER A 171 15.86 -9.40 -30.47
CA SER A 171 14.77 -8.65 -31.09
C SER A 171 15.19 -7.22 -31.47
N ALA A 172 15.86 -6.52 -30.56
CA ALA A 172 16.35 -5.17 -30.79
C ALA A 172 17.40 -5.10 -31.90
N ILE A 173 18.35 -6.05 -31.95
CA ILE A 173 19.36 -6.14 -33.01
C ILE A 173 18.70 -6.37 -34.38
N VAL A 174 17.74 -7.30 -34.46
CA VAL A 174 17.02 -7.57 -35.71
C VAL A 174 16.24 -6.34 -36.16
N ARG A 175 15.51 -5.68 -35.27
CA ARG A 175 14.74 -4.46 -35.60
C ARG A 175 15.65 -3.29 -35.99
N TYR A 176 16.81 -3.15 -35.34
CA TYR A 176 17.81 -2.17 -35.73
C TYR A 176 18.34 -2.42 -37.15
N LYS A 177 18.68 -3.67 -37.50
CA LYS A 177 19.10 -4.04 -38.87
C LYS A 177 18.01 -3.75 -39.89
N GLN A 178 16.75 -4.13 -39.58
CA GLN A 178 15.60 -3.85 -40.45
C GLN A 178 15.40 -2.32 -40.65
N ALA A 179 15.56 -1.52 -39.58
CA ALA A 179 15.46 -0.08 -39.66
C ALA A 179 16.55 0.52 -40.58
N LEU A 180 17.74 -0.08 -40.65
CA LEU A 180 18.82 0.28 -41.59
C LEU A 180 18.55 -0.18 -43.02
N GLY A 181 17.49 -0.94 -43.27
CA GLY A 181 17.15 -1.51 -44.59
C GLY A 181 17.89 -2.80 -44.90
N LEU A 182 18.46 -3.46 -43.91
CA LEU A 182 19.14 -4.74 -44.06
C LEU A 182 18.11 -5.90 -43.91
N GLU A 183 18.33 -6.96 -44.65
CA GLU A 183 17.54 -8.20 -44.49
C GLU A 183 17.90 -8.85 -43.13
N ALA A 184 16.90 -9.03 -42.29
CA ALA A 184 17.02 -9.73 -41.01
C ALA A 184 15.67 -10.28 -40.59
N GLU A 185 15.64 -11.55 -40.16
CA GLU A 185 14.44 -12.25 -39.73
C GLU A 185 14.39 -12.34 -38.21
N LEU A 186 13.19 -12.11 -37.67
CA LEU A 186 12.95 -12.31 -36.23
C LEU A 186 12.78 -13.80 -35.96
N PRO A 187 13.51 -14.36 -34.96
CA PRO A 187 13.24 -15.68 -34.44
C PRO A 187 11.81 -15.80 -33.90
N GLU A 188 11.29 -17.04 -33.88
CA GLU A 188 9.93 -17.31 -33.38
C GLU A 188 9.73 -16.83 -31.91
N ASP A 189 10.76 -17.03 -31.06
CA ASP A 189 10.77 -16.64 -29.64
C ASP A 189 11.09 -15.15 -29.40
N ALA A 190 11.28 -14.38 -30.46
CA ALA A 190 11.60 -12.96 -30.35
C ALA A 190 10.37 -12.11 -30.02
N TYR A 191 10.59 -10.89 -29.51
CA TYR A 191 9.52 -9.93 -29.29
C TYR A 191 9.08 -9.26 -30.59
N HIS A 192 7.80 -9.35 -30.90
CA HIS A 192 7.21 -8.88 -32.16
C HIS A 192 6.45 -7.56 -32.02
N GLY A 193 6.39 -6.98 -30.81
CA GLY A 193 5.63 -5.78 -30.49
C GLY A 193 6.07 -4.54 -31.27
N GLU A 194 5.21 -3.52 -31.26
CA GLU A 194 5.51 -2.23 -31.90
C GLU A 194 6.61 -1.45 -31.14
N ASP A 195 6.65 -1.61 -29.83
CA ASP A 195 7.66 -1.09 -28.91
C ASP A 195 9.09 -1.44 -29.33
N ILE A 196 9.32 -2.71 -29.71
CA ILE A 196 10.65 -3.15 -30.17
C ILE A 196 11.00 -2.59 -31.56
N LYS A 197 10.02 -2.31 -32.43
CA LYS A 197 10.29 -1.59 -33.68
C LYS A 197 10.70 -0.15 -33.40
N VAL A 198 10.04 0.51 -32.46
CA VAL A 198 10.39 1.87 -32.02
C VAL A 198 11.81 1.89 -31.47
N LEU A 199 12.17 0.90 -30.63
CA LEU A 199 13.54 0.75 -30.11
C LEU A 199 14.56 0.58 -31.23
N GLY A 200 14.29 -0.28 -32.23
CA GLY A 200 15.16 -0.46 -33.40
C GLY A 200 15.34 0.82 -34.22
N GLN A 201 14.26 1.58 -34.42
CA GLN A 201 14.32 2.87 -35.10
C GLN A 201 15.13 3.90 -34.30
N LYS A 202 14.96 3.96 -32.99
CA LYS A 202 15.69 4.83 -32.10
C LYS A 202 17.20 4.55 -32.12
N LEU A 203 17.59 3.29 -32.11
CA LEU A 203 18.99 2.87 -32.26
C LEU A 203 19.59 3.38 -33.57
N LYS A 204 18.85 3.27 -34.68
CA LYS A 204 19.30 3.84 -35.98
C LYS A 204 19.40 5.34 -35.92
N ASP A 205 18.42 6.04 -35.37
CA ASP A 205 18.42 7.51 -35.33
C ASP A 205 19.56 8.08 -34.50
N GLU A 206 19.96 7.39 -33.42
CA GLU A 206 21.03 7.84 -32.54
C GLU A 206 22.41 7.42 -33.02
N PHE A 207 22.57 6.25 -33.59
CA PHE A 207 23.88 5.64 -33.87
C PHE A 207 24.14 5.39 -35.37
N GLY A 208 23.17 5.62 -36.27
CA GLY A 208 23.33 5.29 -37.69
C GLY A 208 23.61 3.80 -37.87
N ASP A 209 24.63 3.47 -38.65
CA ASP A 209 25.10 2.10 -38.88
C ASP A 209 26.33 1.72 -38.00
N SER A 210 26.84 2.66 -37.21
CA SER A 210 28.09 2.50 -36.45
C SER A 210 28.07 1.34 -35.44
N LEU A 211 26.89 0.92 -34.98
CA LEU A 211 26.79 -0.21 -34.03
C LEU A 211 27.10 -1.55 -34.70
N LEU A 212 26.97 -1.67 -36.05
CA LEU A 212 27.25 -2.92 -36.74
C LEU A 212 28.73 -3.32 -36.70
N GLU A 213 29.62 -2.36 -36.51
CA GLU A 213 31.07 -2.57 -36.44
C GLU A 213 31.57 -2.87 -35.00
N ARG A 214 30.70 -2.82 -34.00
CA ARG A 214 31.10 -3.04 -32.61
C ARG A 214 31.29 -4.52 -32.30
N GLU A 215 32.40 -4.87 -31.71
CA GLU A 215 32.69 -6.21 -31.19
C GLU A 215 31.78 -6.56 -29.98
N ASP A 216 31.36 -5.55 -29.21
CA ASP A 216 30.52 -5.66 -28.02
C ASP A 216 29.04 -5.33 -28.27
N LEU A 217 28.57 -5.45 -29.51
CA LEU A 217 27.22 -5.07 -29.94
C LEU A 217 26.11 -5.64 -29.01
N GLU A 218 26.17 -6.93 -28.70
CA GLU A 218 25.14 -7.57 -27.88
C GLU A 218 25.11 -6.99 -26.45
N SER A 219 26.26 -6.78 -25.84
CA SER A 219 26.37 -6.18 -24.50
C SER A 219 25.88 -4.75 -24.50
N PHE A 220 26.26 -3.97 -25.49
CA PHE A 220 25.81 -2.59 -25.65
C PHE A 220 24.29 -2.52 -25.83
N ILE A 221 23.72 -3.31 -26.73
CA ILE A 221 22.28 -3.34 -26.98
C ILE A 221 21.52 -3.83 -25.75
N ARG A 222 22.06 -4.77 -24.99
CA ARG A 222 21.48 -5.23 -23.71
C ARG A 222 21.30 -4.07 -22.74
N ASP A 223 22.38 -3.36 -22.43
CA ASP A 223 22.35 -2.28 -21.46
C ASP A 223 21.46 -1.12 -21.95
N TYR A 224 21.52 -0.81 -23.24
CA TYR A 224 20.70 0.22 -23.87
C TYR A 224 19.20 -0.15 -23.85
N ALA A 225 18.83 -1.37 -24.26
CA ALA A 225 17.44 -1.80 -24.32
C ALA A 225 16.80 -1.90 -22.94
N VAL A 226 17.52 -2.46 -21.96
CA VAL A 226 17.03 -2.51 -20.56
C VAL A 226 16.85 -1.10 -20.00
N ALA A 227 17.80 -0.20 -20.23
CA ALA A 227 17.69 1.19 -19.77
C ALA A 227 16.49 1.90 -20.42
N TYR A 228 16.29 1.73 -21.72
CA TYR A 228 15.17 2.30 -22.47
C TYR A 228 13.80 1.80 -21.94
N GLU A 229 13.64 0.49 -21.77
CA GLU A 229 12.39 -0.07 -21.25
C GLU A 229 12.15 0.34 -19.80
N MET A 230 13.18 0.39 -18.97
CA MET A 230 13.07 0.86 -17.59
C MET A 230 12.71 2.35 -17.52
N GLU A 231 13.18 3.19 -18.42
CA GLU A 231 12.79 4.59 -18.49
C GLU A 231 11.29 4.74 -18.82
N ASN A 232 10.80 3.96 -19.79
CA ASN A 232 9.39 3.93 -20.14
C ASN A 232 8.52 3.44 -18.96
N ILE A 233 8.91 2.34 -18.30
CA ILE A 233 8.23 1.80 -17.13
C ILE A 233 8.17 2.82 -15.98
N LYS A 234 9.29 3.48 -15.69
CA LYS A 234 9.35 4.51 -14.64
C LYS A 234 8.45 5.69 -14.97
N LYS A 235 8.45 6.10 -16.25
CA LYS A 235 7.57 7.19 -16.71
C LYS A 235 6.10 6.81 -16.56
N ASP A 236 5.69 5.64 -17.04
CA ASP A 236 4.31 5.19 -16.96
C ASP A 236 3.81 5.05 -15.52
N LEU A 237 4.64 4.49 -14.63
CA LEU A 237 4.32 4.38 -13.20
C LEU A 237 4.26 5.75 -12.53
N GLY A 238 5.17 6.67 -12.86
CA GLY A 238 5.15 8.05 -12.38
C GLY A 238 3.90 8.81 -12.83
N ASP A 239 3.53 8.69 -14.10
CA ASP A 239 2.31 9.27 -14.66
C ASP A 239 1.03 8.67 -13.99
N PHE A 240 1.12 7.41 -13.57
CA PHE A 240 0.08 6.74 -12.77
C PHE A 240 0.11 7.14 -11.28
N GLY A 241 1.08 7.92 -10.83
CA GLY A 241 1.23 8.41 -9.46
C GLY A 241 1.88 7.39 -8.51
N VAL A 242 2.63 6.43 -9.04
CA VAL A 242 3.35 5.40 -8.28
C VAL A 242 4.84 5.65 -8.35
N GLU A 243 5.47 5.75 -7.18
CA GLU A 243 6.91 6.01 -7.03
C GLU A 243 7.55 4.94 -6.17
N TYR A 244 8.84 4.67 -6.41
CA TYR A 244 9.63 3.71 -5.65
C TYR A 244 10.80 4.38 -4.96
N ASP A 245 11.16 3.84 -3.79
CA ASP A 245 12.31 4.29 -3.02
C ASP A 245 13.59 3.58 -3.50
N VAL A 246 13.46 2.35 -4.05
CA VAL A 246 14.55 1.51 -4.54
C VAL A 246 14.17 0.86 -5.87
N TYR A 247 15.09 0.88 -6.81
CA TYR A 247 15.10 0.04 -8.02
C TYR A 247 16.25 -0.95 -7.89
N PHE A 248 15.94 -2.22 -7.66
CA PHE A 248 16.92 -3.26 -7.37
C PHE A 248 17.18 -4.12 -8.60
N SER A 249 18.43 -4.15 -9.10
CA SER A 249 18.85 -4.93 -10.28
C SER A 249 19.24 -6.35 -9.88
N GLU A 250 18.68 -7.36 -10.52
CA GLU A 250 19.08 -8.75 -10.35
C GLU A 250 20.53 -8.99 -10.80
N LYS A 251 20.97 -8.36 -11.89
CA LYS A 251 22.34 -8.41 -12.39
C LYS A 251 23.36 -8.06 -11.31
N SER A 252 23.01 -7.13 -10.42
CA SER A 252 23.88 -6.72 -9.31
C SER A 252 24.17 -7.83 -8.31
N LEU A 253 23.30 -8.84 -8.19
CA LEU A 253 23.52 -9.99 -7.31
C LEU A 253 24.66 -10.86 -7.81
N TYR A 254 24.75 -11.04 -9.13
CA TYR A 254 25.83 -11.80 -9.78
C TYR A 254 27.15 -11.02 -9.72
N GLU A 255 27.13 -9.74 -10.06
CA GLU A 255 28.32 -8.87 -10.05
C GLU A 255 28.96 -8.77 -8.67
N ASN A 256 28.17 -8.77 -7.61
CA ASN A 256 28.64 -8.72 -6.23
C ASN A 256 28.91 -10.11 -5.61
N GLY A 257 28.76 -11.20 -6.36
CA GLY A 257 28.95 -12.58 -5.89
C GLY A 257 27.99 -12.97 -4.75
N LEU A 258 26.79 -12.36 -4.70
CA LEU A 258 25.80 -12.66 -3.66
C LEU A 258 25.09 -13.98 -3.96
N VAL A 259 24.93 -14.33 -5.23
CA VAL A 259 24.35 -15.63 -5.64
C VAL A 259 25.25 -16.76 -5.17
N ASP A 260 26.59 -16.68 -5.42
CA ASP A 260 27.56 -17.70 -5.03
C ASP A 260 27.67 -17.87 -3.50
N LYS A 261 27.38 -16.81 -2.74
CA LYS A 261 27.36 -16.87 -1.27
C LYS A 261 26.10 -17.52 -0.70
N ALA A 262 25.02 -17.52 -1.49
CA ALA A 262 23.74 -18.10 -1.07
C ALA A 262 23.63 -19.60 -1.37
N LEU A 263 24.40 -20.10 -2.35
CA LEU A 263 24.52 -21.52 -2.72
C LEU A 263 25.54 -22.22 -1.85
#